data_bab817b760a664c97e779fb055f6dd6b
#
_entry.id   bab817b760a664c97e779fb055f6dd6b
#
_cell.length_a   1.000
_cell.length_b   1.000
_cell.length_c   1.000
_cell.angle_alpha   90.00
_cell.angle_beta   90.00
_cell.angle_gamma   90.00
#
_symmetry.space_group_name_H-M   'P 1'
#
loop_
_entity.id
_entity.type
_entity.pdbx_description
1 polymer ?
#
loop_
_entity_poly.entity_id
_entity_poly.type
_entity_poly.pdbx_seq_one_letter_code
_entity_poly.pdbx_strand_id
1 'polypeptide(L)'
;MSRGGGHRRQGGLVEVETDQGVKGIGEAFGNPLVTREYFRMVEPLFAGRSVFDFDHVEARIRNSMYHLGVGNQLTACLAAINVALFDAIARGFGVRVCDLIGGCGTTRIPAYASTGFFSDDPDRQLSHMLAEAAGHPYAGAKIKIGRGLKSDVARVRQAREALGPDKLLLVDINGAYTPDVALECARAIQPFDIHWIEEPLPPGDLRGYAELRARSPIPIAAGEAHHTVRDFRALIDGRCIDIVQPSIPTVGGLTEAKRIAVLAQVANLRVAPHVWGGAVGLATACHFIAALPASPHTDHPPWPQMLEYDMSDNELRTKLLKTPLKLEAGHVLLPDGPGLGIELDPAAIERYRVC
;
A
#
# COMPACT_ATOMS: atom_id res chain seq x y z
N MET A 1 7.22 11.29 1.09
CA MET A 1 7.33 12.77 1.02
C MET A 1 6.06 13.42 1.55
N SER A 2 5.77 13.21 2.83
CA SER A 2 4.56 13.73 3.52
C SER A 2 4.84 14.96 4.40
N ARG A 3 5.93 15.67 4.11
CA ARG A 3 6.41 16.79 4.95
C ARG A 3 6.01 18.16 4.40
N GLY A 4 4.71 18.41 4.18
CA GLY A 4 4.17 19.74 3.91
C GLY A 4 4.61 20.38 2.57
N GLY A 5 3.65 20.83 1.79
CA GLY A 5 3.80 21.47 0.48
C GLY A 5 2.91 20.77 -0.53
N GLY A 6 2.21 21.50 -1.39
CA GLY A 6 1.26 20.97 -2.36
C GLY A 6 1.81 19.78 -3.15
N HIS A 7 1.43 18.59 -2.74
CA HIS A 7 1.95 17.36 -3.33
C HIS A 7 1.28 17.12 -4.67
N ARG A 8 2.05 17.26 -5.74
CA ARG A 8 1.65 16.80 -7.06
C ARG A 8 1.64 15.27 -7.05
N ARG A 9 0.46 14.65 -7.19
CA ARG A 9 0.34 13.21 -7.38
C ARG A 9 0.81 12.87 -8.79
N GLN A 10 1.65 11.85 -8.90
CA GLN A 10 2.16 11.37 -10.18
C GLN A 10 2.50 9.89 -10.09
N GLY A 11 2.37 9.19 -11.21
CA GLY A 11 2.69 7.78 -11.34
C GLY A 11 2.77 7.41 -12.81
N GLY A 12 3.21 6.20 -13.11
CA GLY A 12 3.23 5.63 -14.45
C GLY A 12 2.10 4.63 -14.63
N LEU A 13 1.43 4.64 -15.78
CA LEU A 13 0.53 3.57 -16.20
C LEU A 13 1.21 2.71 -17.24
N VAL A 14 1.01 1.41 -17.14
CA VAL A 14 1.42 0.41 -18.14
C VAL A 14 0.19 -0.26 -18.68
N GLU A 15 0.07 -0.35 -20.00
CA GLU A 15 -0.85 -1.24 -20.69
C GLU A 15 -0.03 -2.33 -21.37
N VAL A 16 -0.40 -3.58 -21.17
CA VAL A 16 0.08 -4.71 -21.95
C VAL A 16 -1.04 -5.19 -22.86
N GLU A 17 -0.69 -5.54 -24.08
CA GLU A 17 -1.62 -6.10 -25.06
C GLU A 17 -1.06 -7.42 -25.58
N THR A 18 -1.88 -8.47 -25.56
CA THR A 18 -1.51 -9.79 -26.06
C THR A 18 -1.75 -9.89 -27.57
N ASP A 19 -1.20 -10.92 -28.22
CA ASP A 19 -1.45 -11.26 -29.62
C ASP A 19 -2.92 -11.58 -29.93
N GLN A 20 -3.71 -11.87 -28.89
CA GLN A 20 -5.15 -12.07 -28.98
C GLN A 20 -5.97 -10.77 -28.74
N GLY A 21 -5.30 -9.63 -28.59
CA GLY A 21 -5.94 -8.33 -28.34
C GLY A 21 -6.47 -8.15 -26.91
N VAL A 22 -6.11 -9.04 -25.98
CA VAL A 22 -6.48 -8.87 -24.57
C VAL A 22 -5.55 -7.83 -23.94
N LYS A 23 -6.14 -6.83 -23.29
CA LYS A 23 -5.43 -5.75 -22.62
C LYS A 23 -5.46 -5.89 -21.11
N GLY A 24 -4.33 -5.59 -20.47
CA GLY A 24 -4.22 -5.48 -19.03
C GLY A 24 -3.49 -4.21 -18.61
N ILE A 25 -3.79 -3.69 -17.42
CA ILE A 25 -3.28 -2.42 -16.92
C ILE A 25 -2.59 -2.59 -15.57
N GLY A 26 -1.55 -1.78 -15.34
CA GLY A 26 -0.84 -1.71 -14.07
C GLY A 26 -0.39 -0.29 -13.77
N GLU A 27 -0.08 -0.02 -12.51
CA GLU A 27 0.36 1.29 -12.03
C GLU A 27 1.73 1.20 -11.37
N ALA A 28 2.66 2.05 -11.80
CA ALA A 28 3.98 2.23 -11.19
C ALA A 28 3.99 3.47 -10.30
N PHE A 29 4.44 3.30 -9.08
CA PHE A 29 4.69 4.40 -8.16
C PHE A 29 6.01 5.11 -8.52
N GLY A 30 6.04 6.45 -8.40
CA GLY A 30 7.25 7.25 -8.51
C GLY A 30 7.22 8.31 -9.61
N ASN A 31 8.42 8.79 -9.99
CA ASN A 31 8.54 9.83 -11.00
C ASN A 31 8.25 9.28 -12.40
N PRO A 32 7.25 9.83 -13.15
CA PRO A 32 6.84 9.29 -14.43
C PRO A 32 7.93 9.33 -15.51
N LEU A 33 8.82 10.33 -15.48
CA LEU A 33 9.93 10.40 -16.45
C LEU A 33 10.95 9.29 -16.22
N VAL A 34 11.31 9.03 -14.97
CA VAL A 34 12.22 7.93 -14.61
C VAL A 34 11.57 6.58 -14.91
N THR A 35 10.30 6.43 -14.56
CA THR A 35 9.51 5.23 -14.84
C THR A 35 9.48 4.91 -16.33
N ARG A 36 9.23 5.93 -17.17
CA ARG A 36 9.22 5.77 -18.63
C ARG A 36 10.54 5.24 -19.17
N GLU A 37 11.67 5.74 -18.69
CA GLU A 37 12.99 5.28 -19.18
C GLU A 37 13.26 3.82 -18.75
N TYR A 38 12.86 3.41 -17.55
CA TYR A 38 12.93 2.01 -17.16
C TYR A 38 12.01 1.12 -18.00
N PHE A 39 10.80 1.56 -18.33
CA PHE A 39 9.93 0.80 -19.23
C PHE A 39 10.57 0.59 -20.60
N ARG A 40 11.18 1.62 -21.19
CA ARG A 40 11.90 1.49 -22.47
C ARG A 40 13.04 0.48 -22.41
N MET A 41 13.72 0.39 -21.28
CA MET A 41 14.82 -0.58 -21.08
C MET A 41 14.32 -2.01 -20.97
N VAL A 42 13.17 -2.24 -20.32
CA VAL A 42 12.69 -3.60 -20.02
C VAL A 42 11.66 -4.12 -21.05
N GLU A 43 10.95 -3.26 -21.75
CA GLU A 43 9.95 -3.61 -22.76
C GLU A 43 10.46 -4.64 -23.77
N PRO A 44 11.65 -4.53 -24.39
CA PRO A 44 12.12 -5.50 -25.37
C PRO A 44 12.36 -6.91 -24.78
N LEU A 45 12.46 -7.03 -23.45
CA LEU A 45 12.66 -8.29 -22.77
C LEU A 45 11.33 -9.02 -22.50
N PHE A 46 10.22 -8.29 -22.47
CA PHE A 46 8.87 -8.83 -22.32
C PHE A 46 8.16 -9.03 -23.67
N ALA A 47 8.43 -8.16 -24.66
CA ALA A 47 7.78 -8.21 -25.96
C ALA A 47 7.96 -9.58 -26.65
N GLY A 48 6.85 -10.14 -27.14
CA GLY A 48 6.82 -11.46 -27.80
C GLY A 48 7.00 -12.66 -26.85
N ARG A 49 6.98 -12.43 -25.53
CA ARG A 49 7.00 -13.52 -24.54
C ARG A 49 5.60 -13.91 -24.14
N SER A 50 5.49 -15.12 -23.57
CA SER A 50 4.26 -15.56 -22.94
C SER A 50 3.93 -14.66 -21.73
N VAL A 51 2.66 -14.33 -21.54
CA VAL A 51 2.17 -13.60 -20.37
C VAL A 51 2.47 -14.34 -19.05
N PHE A 52 2.77 -15.63 -19.09
CA PHE A 52 3.13 -16.46 -17.93
C PHE A 52 4.63 -16.43 -17.59
N ASP A 53 5.47 -15.85 -18.45
CA ASP A 53 6.95 -15.89 -18.28
C ASP A 53 7.49 -14.81 -17.34
N PHE A 54 6.66 -14.09 -16.61
CA PHE A 54 7.06 -12.96 -15.81
C PHE A 54 8.26 -13.25 -14.89
N ASP A 55 8.20 -14.33 -14.11
CA ASP A 55 9.26 -14.68 -13.13
C ASP A 55 10.60 -14.93 -13.84
N HIS A 56 10.60 -15.57 -15.00
CA HIS A 56 11.81 -15.83 -15.77
C HIS A 56 12.41 -14.54 -16.36
N VAL A 57 11.55 -13.65 -16.89
CA VAL A 57 11.98 -12.37 -17.46
C VAL A 57 12.49 -11.46 -16.35
N GLU A 58 11.76 -11.36 -15.23
CA GLU A 58 12.16 -10.58 -14.07
C GLU A 58 13.53 -11.03 -13.52
N ALA A 59 13.72 -12.33 -13.32
CA ALA A 59 14.99 -12.89 -12.85
C ALA A 59 16.15 -12.53 -13.80
N ARG A 60 15.92 -12.60 -15.11
CA ARG A 60 16.91 -12.20 -16.11
C ARG A 60 17.25 -10.71 -16.02
N ILE A 61 16.23 -9.84 -15.87
CA ILE A 61 16.42 -8.39 -15.71
C ILE A 61 17.24 -8.11 -14.45
N ARG A 62 16.85 -8.66 -13.31
CA ARG A 62 17.56 -8.46 -12.03
C ARG A 62 19.00 -8.94 -12.09
N ASN A 63 19.26 -10.07 -12.75
CA ASN A 63 20.60 -10.61 -12.93
C ASN A 63 21.46 -9.72 -13.85
N SER A 64 20.90 -9.18 -14.93
CA SER A 64 21.63 -8.29 -15.84
C SER A 64 21.89 -6.90 -15.26
N MET A 65 21.06 -6.46 -14.34
CA MET A 65 21.11 -5.11 -13.74
C MET A 65 21.54 -5.12 -12.26
N TYR A 66 22.13 -6.21 -11.76
CA TYR A 66 22.43 -6.36 -10.33
C TYR A 66 23.31 -5.24 -9.76
N HIS A 67 24.19 -4.65 -10.57
CA HIS A 67 25.03 -3.52 -10.18
C HIS A 67 24.25 -2.22 -9.88
N LEU A 68 23.02 -2.08 -10.43
CA LEU A 68 22.20 -0.90 -10.23
C LEU A 68 21.37 -0.97 -8.93
N GLY A 69 21.42 -2.10 -8.22
CA GLY A 69 20.56 -2.37 -7.08
C GLY A 69 19.15 -2.80 -7.50
N VAL A 70 18.44 -3.45 -6.59
CA VAL A 70 17.12 -4.06 -6.87
C VAL A 70 15.95 -3.36 -6.16
N GLY A 71 16.21 -2.40 -5.29
CA GLY A 71 15.21 -1.69 -4.49
C GLY A 71 14.98 -0.25 -4.96
N ASN A 72 14.73 -0.03 -6.24
CA ASN A 72 14.58 1.29 -6.83
C ASN A 72 13.38 1.37 -7.79
N GLN A 73 13.33 2.42 -8.60
CA GLN A 73 12.26 2.66 -9.58
C GLN A 73 12.09 1.51 -10.60
N LEU A 74 13.13 0.70 -10.85
CA LEU A 74 13.03 -0.51 -11.67
C LEU A 74 12.03 -1.51 -11.05
N THR A 75 12.07 -1.70 -9.73
CA THR A 75 11.12 -2.59 -9.04
C THR A 75 9.68 -2.09 -9.19
N ALA A 76 9.45 -0.78 -9.13
CA ALA A 76 8.13 -0.20 -9.37
C ALA A 76 7.65 -0.39 -10.82
N CYS A 77 8.56 -0.31 -11.81
CA CYS A 77 8.23 -0.62 -13.20
C CYS A 77 7.87 -2.09 -13.39
N LEU A 78 8.65 -3.00 -12.80
CA LEU A 78 8.35 -4.44 -12.84
C LEU A 78 7.03 -4.76 -12.12
N ALA A 79 6.73 -4.06 -11.02
CA ALA A 79 5.44 -4.19 -10.33
C ALA A 79 4.26 -3.85 -11.23
N ALA A 80 4.34 -2.73 -11.96
CA ALA A 80 3.29 -2.32 -12.89
C ALA A 80 3.10 -3.33 -14.03
N ILE A 81 4.19 -3.84 -14.61
CA ILE A 81 4.13 -4.89 -15.65
C ILE A 81 3.50 -6.17 -15.07
N ASN A 82 3.93 -6.60 -13.87
CA ASN A 82 3.36 -7.78 -13.21
C ASN A 82 1.85 -7.66 -13.01
N VAL A 83 1.37 -6.53 -12.49
CA VAL A 83 -0.07 -6.27 -12.30
C VAL A 83 -0.80 -6.26 -13.64
N ALA A 84 -0.24 -5.61 -14.69
CA ALA A 84 -0.83 -5.58 -16.01
C ALA A 84 -0.94 -6.99 -16.64
N LEU A 85 0.06 -7.85 -16.43
CA LEU A 85 0.02 -9.24 -16.89
C LEU A 85 -1.05 -10.05 -16.13
N PHE A 86 -1.17 -9.89 -14.81
CA PHE A 86 -2.24 -10.54 -14.06
C PHE A 86 -3.62 -10.06 -14.50
N ASP A 87 -3.79 -8.76 -14.78
CA ASP A 87 -5.04 -8.22 -15.31
C ASP A 87 -5.37 -8.81 -16.69
N ALA A 88 -4.39 -8.87 -17.61
CA ALA A 88 -4.57 -9.47 -18.94
C ALA A 88 -4.90 -10.98 -18.85
N ILE A 89 -4.17 -11.74 -18.03
CA ILE A 89 -4.43 -13.18 -17.82
C ILE A 89 -5.85 -13.38 -17.29
N ALA A 90 -6.22 -12.65 -16.24
CA ALA A 90 -7.52 -12.76 -15.62
C ALA A 90 -8.66 -12.39 -16.60
N ARG A 91 -8.49 -11.34 -17.40
CA ARG A 91 -9.43 -10.98 -18.50
C ARG A 91 -9.53 -12.06 -19.54
N GLY A 92 -8.41 -12.65 -19.97
CA GLY A 92 -8.38 -13.73 -20.95
C GLY A 92 -9.11 -14.98 -20.49
N PHE A 93 -9.07 -15.30 -19.20
CA PHE A 93 -9.83 -16.41 -18.61
C PHE A 93 -11.24 -16.03 -18.10
N GLY A 94 -11.64 -14.77 -18.17
CA GLY A 94 -12.93 -14.33 -17.67
C GLY A 94 -13.08 -14.41 -16.14
N VAL A 95 -11.98 -14.35 -15.38
CA VAL A 95 -11.95 -14.41 -13.91
C VAL A 95 -11.39 -13.12 -13.32
N ARG A 96 -11.55 -12.93 -12.00
CA ARG A 96 -10.98 -11.77 -11.29
C ARG A 96 -9.51 -12.05 -10.94
N VAL A 97 -8.73 -10.98 -10.74
CA VAL A 97 -7.33 -11.11 -10.32
C VAL A 97 -7.22 -11.86 -8.98
N CYS A 98 -8.10 -11.61 -8.01
CA CYS A 98 -8.08 -12.35 -6.73
C CYS A 98 -8.26 -13.86 -6.91
N ASP A 99 -9.02 -14.30 -7.92
CA ASP A 99 -9.24 -15.73 -8.18
C ASP A 99 -7.94 -16.43 -8.65
N LEU A 100 -7.02 -15.69 -9.32
CA LEU A 100 -5.71 -16.22 -9.73
C LEU A 100 -4.70 -16.30 -8.59
N ILE A 101 -4.81 -15.44 -7.59
CA ILE A 101 -3.79 -15.31 -6.53
C ILE A 101 -4.16 -15.95 -5.20
N GLY A 102 -5.30 -16.66 -5.13
CA GLY A 102 -5.69 -17.40 -3.92
C GLY A 102 -7.17 -17.58 -3.71
N GLY A 103 -8.00 -17.02 -4.60
CA GLY A 103 -9.46 -17.00 -4.48
C GLY A 103 -9.97 -15.72 -3.82
N CYS A 104 -11.27 -15.50 -3.89
CA CYS A 104 -11.91 -14.32 -3.33
C CYS A 104 -12.60 -14.66 -2.00
N GLY A 105 -11.97 -14.35 -0.87
CA GLY A 105 -12.53 -14.57 0.47
C GLY A 105 -13.59 -13.53 0.86
N THR A 106 -13.55 -12.33 0.26
CA THR A 106 -14.53 -11.27 0.50
C THR A 106 -14.62 -10.32 -0.69
N THR A 107 -15.82 -9.77 -0.93
CA THR A 107 -16.06 -8.70 -1.91
C THR A 107 -16.24 -7.33 -1.26
N ARG A 108 -16.19 -7.26 0.08
CA ARG A 108 -16.32 -6.03 0.87
C ARG A 108 -15.09 -5.89 1.76
N ILE A 109 -14.19 -5.01 1.37
CA ILE A 109 -12.91 -4.81 2.05
C ILE A 109 -13.07 -3.70 3.09
N PRO A 110 -12.98 -3.99 4.40
CA PRO A 110 -13.02 -2.96 5.43
C PRO A 110 -11.89 -1.95 5.22
N ALA A 111 -12.17 -0.66 5.38
CA ALA A 111 -11.19 0.39 5.18
C ALA A 111 -10.97 1.21 6.45
N TYR A 112 -9.74 1.68 6.62
CA TYR A 112 -9.44 2.78 7.54
C TYR A 112 -9.02 4.03 6.77
N ALA A 113 -9.41 5.20 7.28
CA ALA A 113 -9.06 6.48 6.68
C ALA A 113 -7.56 6.79 6.93
N SER A 114 -6.77 6.96 5.87
CA SER A 114 -5.42 7.53 5.98
C SER A 114 -5.53 9.04 5.81
N THR A 115 -5.36 9.79 6.91
CA THR A 115 -5.69 11.22 7.03
C THR A 115 -4.75 11.93 8.02
N GLY A 116 -5.14 13.09 8.51
CA GLY A 116 -4.36 13.82 9.53
C GLY A 116 -2.96 14.19 9.07
N PHE A 117 -2.78 14.49 7.78
CA PHE A 117 -1.51 14.94 7.21
C PHE A 117 -1.09 16.28 7.84
N PHE A 118 0.20 16.57 7.82
CA PHE A 118 0.67 17.90 8.17
C PHE A 118 0.36 18.88 7.03
N SER A 119 -0.32 19.98 7.33
CA SER A 119 -0.69 21.00 6.36
C SER A 119 -0.60 22.38 7.00
N ASP A 120 -0.16 23.37 6.24
CA ASP A 120 -0.19 24.78 6.60
C ASP A 120 -1.49 25.45 6.12
N ASP A 121 -2.33 24.72 5.38
CA ASP A 121 -3.63 25.17 4.90
C ASP A 121 -4.64 25.20 6.06
N PRO A 122 -5.28 26.36 6.36
CA PRO A 122 -6.30 26.46 7.39
C PRO A 122 -7.48 25.51 7.21
N ASP A 123 -7.87 25.23 5.97
CA ASP A 123 -9.00 24.34 5.65
C ASP A 123 -8.61 22.84 5.78
N ARG A 124 -7.33 22.55 5.96
CA ARG A 124 -6.78 21.21 6.16
C ARG A 124 -6.13 21.02 7.51
N GLN A 125 -6.70 21.65 8.52
CA GLN A 125 -6.29 21.40 9.91
C GLN A 125 -6.70 20.01 10.36
N LEU A 126 -5.97 19.45 11.33
CA LEU A 126 -6.22 18.11 11.85
C LEU A 126 -7.70 17.91 12.26
N SER A 127 -8.31 18.91 12.89
CA SER A 127 -9.71 18.86 13.30
C SER A 127 -10.70 18.64 12.14
N HIS A 128 -10.48 19.32 11.00
CA HIS A 128 -11.33 19.19 9.83
C HIS A 128 -11.18 17.80 9.19
N MET A 129 -9.93 17.35 9.02
CA MET A 129 -9.63 16.02 8.47
C MET A 129 -10.19 14.89 9.35
N LEU A 130 -10.14 15.06 10.68
CA LEU A 130 -10.70 14.09 11.62
C LEU A 130 -12.23 14.09 11.60
N ALA A 131 -12.85 15.26 11.50
CA ALA A 131 -14.32 15.37 11.37
C ALA A 131 -14.80 14.69 10.08
N GLU A 132 -14.10 14.87 8.97
CA GLU A 132 -14.39 14.16 7.72
C GLU A 132 -14.25 12.63 7.89
N ALA A 133 -13.16 12.15 8.45
CA ALA A 133 -12.96 10.72 8.70
C ALA A 133 -13.99 10.13 9.67
N ALA A 134 -14.36 10.89 10.72
CA ALA A 134 -15.35 10.45 11.71
C ALA A 134 -16.77 10.41 11.13
N GLY A 135 -17.09 11.28 10.16
CA GLY A 135 -18.36 11.31 9.45
C GLY A 135 -18.61 10.09 8.54
N HIS A 136 -17.58 9.32 8.23
CA HIS A 136 -17.67 8.09 7.47
C HIS A 136 -17.57 6.84 8.37
N PRO A 137 -18.23 5.74 8.01
CA PRO A 137 -18.23 4.50 8.80
C PRO A 137 -16.95 3.67 8.61
N TYR A 138 -15.77 4.30 8.49
CA TYR A 138 -14.48 3.60 8.48
C TYR A 138 -14.24 2.81 9.77
N ALA A 139 -13.48 1.73 9.68
CA ALA A 139 -13.05 0.96 10.84
C ALA A 139 -12.20 1.79 11.82
N GLY A 140 -11.51 2.80 11.32
CA GLY A 140 -10.66 3.69 12.09
C GLY A 140 -10.00 4.76 11.24
N ALA A 141 -9.03 5.46 11.81
CA ALA A 141 -8.22 6.43 11.07
C ALA A 141 -6.73 6.34 11.44
N LYS A 142 -5.86 6.54 10.44
CA LYS A 142 -4.42 6.70 10.58
C LYS A 142 -4.09 8.19 10.45
N ILE A 143 -3.34 8.72 11.42
CA ILE A 143 -2.86 10.10 11.41
C ILE A 143 -1.33 10.16 11.36
N LYS A 144 -0.80 11.24 10.80
CA LYS A 144 0.64 11.50 10.79
C LYS A 144 1.07 12.20 12.10
N ILE A 145 2.15 11.67 12.69
CA ILE A 145 2.89 12.23 13.83
C ILE A 145 4.39 12.25 13.49
N GLY A 146 5.28 12.56 14.44
CA GLY A 146 6.73 12.58 14.21
C GLY A 146 7.32 13.98 14.13
N ARG A 147 6.67 14.97 14.76
CA ARG A 147 7.19 16.34 14.88
C ARG A 147 7.57 16.73 16.30
N GLY A 148 7.76 15.73 17.16
CA GLY A 148 8.19 15.92 18.55
C GLY A 148 7.13 15.45 19.55
N LEU A 149 7.58 14.85 20.62
CA LEU A 149 6.77 14.13 21.60
C LEU A 149 5.55 14.92 22.11
N LYS A 150 5.76 16.17 22.52
CA LYS A 150 4.66 17.00 23.03
C LYS A 150 3.57 17.28 21.99
N SER A 151 3.99 17.58 20.76
CA SER A 151 3.09 17.81 19.62
C SER A 151 2.33 16.53 19.26
N ASP A 152 3.03 15.41 19.23
CA ASP A 152 2.47 14.13 18.83
C ASP A 152 1.43 13.62 19.82
N VAL A 153 1.71 13.71 21.13
CA VAL A 153 0.73 13.38 22.18
C VAL A 153 -0.52 14.25 22.07
N ALA A 154 -0.35 15.55 21.78
CA ALA A 154 -1.50 16.45 21.61
C ALA A 154 -2.34 16.06 20.37
N ARG A 155 -1.70 15.74 19.24
CA ARG A 155 -2.39 15.28 18.02
C ARG A 155 -3.12 13.95 18.22
N VAL A 156 -2.47 12.99 18.88
CA VAL A 156 -3.07 11.69 19.20
C VAL A 156 -4.29 11.84 20.12
N ARG A 157 -4.20 12.67 21.15
CA ARG A 157 -5.33 12.99 22.02
C ARG A 157 -6.50 13.57 21.22
N GLN A 158 -6.26 14.59 20.41
CA GLN A 158 -7.27 15.21 19.56
C GLN A 158 -7.92 14.19 18.63
N ALA A 159 -7.13 13.28 18.05
CA ALA A 159 -7.63 12.23 17.18
C ALA A 159 -8.53 11.24 17.94
N ARG A 160 -8.12 10.79 19.12
CA ARG A 160 -8.93 9.88 19.94
C ARG A 160 -10.23 10.53 20.38
N GLU A 161 -10.21 11.80 20.78
CA GLU A 161 -11.41 12.56 21.13
C GLU A 161 -12.38 12.71 19.95
N ALA A 162 -11.87 12.97 18.75
CA ALA A 162 -12.70 13.13 17.55
C ALA A 162 -13.29 11.80 17.03
N LEU A 163 -12.53 10.70 17.09
CA LEU A 163 -12.96 9.40 16.60
C LEU A 163 -13.84 8.63 17.60
N GLY A 164 -13.81 9.00 18.88
CA GLY A 164 -14.45 8.25 19.94
C GLY A 164 -13.68 6.97 20.33
N PRO A 165 -14.14 6.22 21.34
CA PRO A 165 -13.41 5.07 21.91
C PRO A 165 -13.41 3.83 21.02
N ASP A 166 -14.42 3.66 20.15
CA ASP A 166 -14.67 2.39 19.46
C ASP A 166 -13.93 2.25 18.12
N LYS A 167 -13.50 3.36 17.51
CA LYS A 167 -12.76 3.34 16.25
C LYS A 167 -11.28 3.09 16.47
N LEU A 168 -10.68 2.32 15.57
CA LEU A 168 -9.24 2.11 15.57
C LEU A 168 -8.50 3.43 15.31
N LEU A 169 -7.48 3.72 16.12
CA LEU A 169 -6.57 4.83 15.91
C LEU A 169 -5.17 4.30 15.61
N LEU A 170 -4.65 4.69 14.47
CA LEU A 170 -3.35 4.29 13.95
C LEU A 170 -2.48 5.54 13.81
N VAL A 171 -1.19 5.42 14.03
CA VAL A 171 -0.26 6.54 13.88
C VAL A 171 0.89 6.17 12.97
N ASP A 172 1.34 7.13 12.18
CA ASP A 172 2.45 6.97 11.25
C ASP A 172 3.49 8.08 11.48
N ILE A 173 4.73 7.65 11.70
CA ILE A 173 5.87 8.51 12.04
C ILE A 173 6.76 8.77 10.81
N ASN A 174 6.65 7.96 9.75
CA ASN A 174 7.45 8.04 8.51
C ASN A 174 8.97 8.15 8.78
N GLY A 175 9.49 7.30 9.64
CA GLY A 175 10.92 7.16 9.90
C GLY A 175 11.57 8.32 10.64
N ALA A 176 10.81 9.15 11.34
CA ALA A 176 11.32 10.41 11.88
C ALA A 176 12.09 10.29 13.19
N TYR A 177 12.04 9.16 13.90
CA TYR A 177 12.59 9.03 15.24
C TYR A 177 13.81 8.11 15.32
N THR A 178 14.56 8.26 16.43
CA THR A 178 15.53 7.30 16.94
C THR A 178 14.84 6.28 17.86
N PRO A 179 15.44 5.10 18.12
CA PRO A 179 14.78 4.05 18.92
C PRO A 179 14.35 4.49 20.33
N ASP A 180 15.14 5.34 20.98
CA ASP A 180 14.84 5.90 22.31
C ASP A 180 13.64 6.85 22.27
N VAL A 181 13.61 7.78 21.32
CA VAL A 181 12.49 8.73 21.12
C VAL A 181 11.22 8.00 20.71
N ALA A 182 11.31 7.01 19.82
CA ALA A 182 10.18 6.20 19.40
C ALA A 182 9.57 5.41 20.58
N LEU A 183 10.41 4.86 21.46
CA LEU A 183 9.95 4.15 22.65
C LEU A 183 9.28 5.11 23.68
N GLU A 184 9.84 6.29 23.87
CA GLU A 184 9.25 7.32 24.71
C GLU A 184 7.87 7.75 24.15
N CYS A 185 7.79 7.97 22.84
CA CYS A 185 6.54 8.29 22.14
C CYS A 185 5.51 7.17 22.32
N ALA A 186 5.89 5.91 22.09
CA ALA A 186 5.00 4.75 22.23
C ALA A 186 4.39 4.66 23.63
N ARG A 187 5.20 4.90 24.67
CA ARG A 187 4.73 4.93 26.07
C ARG A 187 3.79 6.11 26.34
N ALA A 188 4.11 7.28 25.80
CA ALA A 188 3.33 8.49 26.02
C ALA A 188 1.94 8.44 25.33
N ILE A 189 1.83 7.74 24.19
CA ILE A 189 0.57 7.60 23.45
C ILE A 189 -0.20 6.33 23.80
N GLN A 190 0.37 5.38 24.55
CA GLN A 190 -0.29 4.15 24.99
C GLN A 190 -1.69 4.36 25.58
N PRO A 191 -1.94 5.40 26.45
CA PRO A 191 -3.26 5.61 27.04
C PRO A 191 -4.38 5.91 26.05
N PHE A 192 -4.05 6.17 24.78
CA PHE A 192 -5.02 6.51 23.72
C PHE A 192 -5.42 5.29 22.87
N ASP A 193 -5.13 4.05 23.29
CA ASP A 193 -5.50 2.81 22.61
C ASP A 193 -5.12 2.80 21.12
N ILE A 194 -3.81 2.90 20.85
CA ILE A 194 -3.26 2.93 19.49
C ILE A 194 -3.16 1.50 18.93
N HIS A 195 -3.76 1.29 17.76
CA HIS A 195 -3.80 -0.01 17.11
C HIS A 195 -2.44 -0.48 16.58
N TRP A 196 -1.64 0.43 15.99
CA TRP A 196 -0.21 0.27 15.69
C TRP A 196 0.50 1.60 15.50
N ILE A 197 1.83 1.56 15.61
CA ILE A 197 2.75 2.63 15.20
C ILE A 197 3.41 2.18 13.89
N GLU A 198 3.22 2.98 12.83
CA GLU A 198 3.77 2.76 11.51
C GLU A 198 5.07 3.54 11.33
N GLU A 199 6.08 2.87 10.76
CA GLU A 199 7.42 3.42 10.46
C GLU A 199 7.99 4.35 11.56
N PRO A 200 8.15 3.86 12.81
CA PRO A 200 8.72 4.69 13.88
C PRO A 200 10.17 5.13 13.62
N LEU A 201 10.93 4.33 12.86
CA LEU A 201 12.36 4.49 12.61
C LEU A 201 12.66 4.53 11.11
N PRO A 202 13.83 5.04 10.69
CA PRO A 202 14.30 4.88 9.32
C PRO A 202 14.33 3.41 8.88
N PRO A 203 13.95 3.08 7.61
CA PRO A 203 13.73 1.70 7.17
C PRO A 203 14.97 0.80 7.23
N GLY A 204 16.18 1.39 7.21
CA GLY A 204 17.44 0.64 7.31
C GLY A 204 17.86 0.24 8.73
N ASP A 205 17.19 0.74 9.77
CA ASP A 205 17.57 0.46 11.17
C ASP A 205 16.88 -0.80 11.71
N LEU A 206 17.17 -1.95 11.11
CA LEU A 206 16.58 -3.23 11.52
C LEU A 206 16.84 -3.57 12.98
N ARG A 207 18.03 -3.21 13.50
CA ARG A 207 18.37 -3.45 14.90
C ARG A 207 17.51 -2.59 15.82
N GLY A 208 17.39 -1.31 15.52
CA GLY A 208 16.53 -0.40 16.27
C GLY A 208 15.07 -0.82 16.25
N TYR A 209 14.56 -1.30 15.11
CA TYR A 209 13.21 -1.88 15.01
C TYR A 209 13.03 -3.09 15.94
N ALA A 210 13.98 -4.04 15.96
CA ALA A 210 13.90 -5.22 16.81
C ALA A 210 13.92 -4.86 18.31
N GLU A 211 14.81 -3.94 18.71
CA GLU A 211 14.90 -3.43 20.08
C GLU A 211 13.62 -2.66 20.49
N LEU A 212 13.10 -1.83 19.60
CA LEU A 212 11.86 -1.08 19.85
C LEU A 212 10.67 -2.02 19.98
N ARG A 213 10.47 -2.94 19.03
CA ARG A 213 9.37 -3.90 19.05
C ARG A 213 9.34 -4.72 20.34
N ALA A 214 10.51 -5.17 20.82
CA ALA A 214 10.61 -5.97 22.05
C ALA A 214 10.18 -5.20 23.32
N ARG A 215 10.14 -3.86 23.28
CA ARG A 215 9.90 -2.98 24.42
C ARG A 215 8.67 -2.09 24.29
N SER A 216 8.15 -1.95 23.07
CA SER A 216 6.99 -1.13 22.77
C SER A 216 5.71 -1.76 23.34
N PRO A 217 4.86 -0.98 24.04
CA PRO A 217 3.55 -1.44 24.47
C PRO A 217 2.52 -1.44 23.33
N ILE A 218 2.89 -0.91 22.16
CA ILE A 218 2.03 -0.78 20.97
C ILE A 218 2.67 -1.57 19.84
N PRO A 219 1.89 -2.33 19.04
CA PRO A 219 2.40 -3.06 17.88
C PRO A 219 3.10 -2.16 16.89
N ILE A 220 4.16 -2.66 16.24
CA ILE A 220 4.95 -1.93 15.25
C ILE A 220 4.60 -2.44 13.86
N ALA A 221 4.32 -1.50 12.94
CA ALA A 221 4.05 -1.77 11.54
C ALA A 221 5.13 -1.11 10.66
N ALA A 222 5.56 -1.78 9.61
CA ALA A 222 6.41 -1.20 8.57
C ALA A 222 6.40 -2.04 7.30
N GLY A 223 6.89 -1.45 6.20
CA GLY A 223 7.06 -2.15 4.94
C GLY A 223 6.95 -1.27 3.69
N GLU A 224 6.34 -0.09 3.76
CA GLU A 224 6.14 0.77 2.58
C GLU A 224 7.46 1.17 1.90
N ALA A 225 8.52 1.34 2.68
CA ALA A 225 9.86 1.70 2.22
C ALA A 225 10.76 0.48 1.88
N HIS A 226 10.21 -0.73 1.90
CA HIS A 226 10.93 -1.97 1.56
C HIS A 226 10.46 -2.50 0.21
N HIS A 227 11.40 -2.99 -0.61
CA HIS A 227 11.15 -3.20 -2.04
C HIS A 227 11.28 -4.64 -2.53
N THR A 228 11.73 -5.56 -1.69
CA THR A 228 11.96 -6.95 -2.08
C THR A 228 11.53 -7.93 -1.01
N VAL A 229 11.19 -9.16 -1.41
CA VAL A 229 10.97 -10.28 -0.46
C VAL A 229 12.15 -10.46 0.50
N ARG A 230 13.38 -10.15 0.06
CA ARG A 230 14.57 -10.25 0.93
C ARG A 230 14.55 -9.23 2.06
N ASP A 231 14.09 -8.01 1.78
CA ASP A 231 13.96 -6.96 2.79
C ASP A 231 12.90 -7.36 3.83
N PHE A 232 11.77 -7.87 3.37
CA PHE A 232 10.71 -8.36 4.24
C PHE A 232 11.12 -9.59 5.06
N ARG A 233 11.89 -10.51 4.46
CA ARG A 233 12.49 -11.61 5.20
C ARG A 233 13.38 -11.10 6.33
N ALA A 234 14.22 -10.11 6.07
CA ALA A 234 15.08 -9.52 7.11
C ALA A 234 14.27 -8.88 8.25
N LEU A 235 13.18 -8.17 7.93
CA LEU A 235 12.25 -7.61 8.92
C LEU A 235 11.59 -8.70 9.78
N ILE A 236 11.15 -9.78 9.14
CA ILE A 236 10.42 -10.89 9.80
C ILE A 236 11.38 -11.73 10.65
N ASP A 237 12.48 -12.21 10.08
CA ASP A 237 13.49 -13.03 10.76
C ASP A 237 14.13 -12.25 11.93
N GLY A 238 14.35 -10.94 11.75
CA GLY A 238 14.86 -10.02 12.76
C GLY A 238 13.85 -9.65 13.85
N ARG A 239 12.60 -10.11 13.75
CA ARG A 239 11.50 -9.73 14.66
C ARG A 239 11.35 -8.22 14.80
N CYS A 240 11.44 -7.50 13.69
CA CYS A 240 11.41 -6.05 13.65
C CYS A 240 9.98 -5.46 13.75
N ILE A 241 8.97 -6.23 13.32
CA ILE A 241 7.58 -5.75 13.14
C ILE A 241 6.54 -6.77 13.60
N ASP A 242 5.32 -6.30 13.85
CA ASP A 242 4.12 -7.09 14.15
C ASP A 242 3.14 -7.10 12.98
N ILE A 243 3.18 -6.04 12.14
CA ILE A 243 2.35 -5.88 10.96
C ILE A 243 3.24 -5.62 9.75
N VAL A 244 3.05 -6.45 8.73
CA VAL A 244 3.80 -6.41 7.45
C VAL A 244 3.03 -5.58 6.45
N GLN A 245 3.62 -4.49 5.95
CA GLN A 245 2.95 -3.51 5.08
C GLN A 245 3.60 -3.41 3.69
N PRO A 246 3.46 -4.44 2.82
CA PRO A 246 3.99 -4.34 1.47
C PRO A 246 3.22 -3.30 0.66
N SER A 247 3.94 -2.46 -0.07
CA SER A 247 3.36 -1.57 -1.08
C SER A 247 3.43 -2.25 -2.43
N ILE A 248 2.31 -2.78 -2.94
CA ILE A 248 2.28 -3.62 -4.16
C ILE A 248 2.97 -2.94 -5.34
N PRO A 249 2.75 -1.64 -5.62
CA PRO A 249 3.39 -0.95 -6.74
C PRO A 249 4.89 -0.69 -6.55
N THR A 250 5.48 -1.06 -5.40
CA THR A 250 6.92 -0.85 -5.14
C THR A 250 7.68 -2.13 -4.82
N VAL A 251 7.00 -3.23 -4.48
CA VAL A 251 7.67 -4.51 -4.11
C VAL A 251 7.87 -5.47 -5.28
N GLY A 252 7.43 -5.15 -6.50
CA GLY A 252 7.49 -6.06 -7.66
C GLY A 252 6.14 -6.67 -8.03
N GLY A 253 5.03 -6.05 -7.59
CA GLY A 253 3.67 -6.42 -7.95
C GLY A 253 3.06 -7.53 -7.09
N LEU A 254 2.03 -8.17 -7.62
CA LEU A 254 1.25 -9.19 -6.93
C LEU A 254 2.06 -10.46 -6.62
N THR A 255 2.98 -10.84 -7.51
CA THR A 255 3.85 -12.01 -7.30
C THR A 255 4.68 -11.87 -6.03
N GLU A 256 5.40 -10.76 -5.90
CA GLU A 256 6.24 -10.49 -4.73
C GLU A 256 5.41 -10.23 -3.48
N ALA A 257 4.30 -9.47 -3.59
CA ALA A 257 3.39 -9.23 -2.48
C ALA A 257 2.81 -10.55 -1.92
N LYS A 258 2.48 -11.50 -2.79
CA LYS A 258 2.03 -12.85 -2.38
C LYS A 258 3.12 -13.63 -1.66
N ARG A 259 4.36 -13.61 -2.15
CA ARG A 259 5.52 -14.23 -1.48
C ARG A 259 5.74 -13.64 -0.08
N ILE A 260 5.63 -12.30 0.05
CA ILE A 260 5.72 -11.60 1.33
C ILE A 260 4.59 -12.03 2.28
N ALA A 261 3.35 -12.12 1.78
CA ALA A 261 2.22 -12.57 2.57
C ALA A 261 2.41 -14.00 3.11
N VAL A 262 2.96 -14.91 2.29
CA VAL A 262 3.29 -16.28 2.73
C VAL A 262 4.34 -16.27 3.85
N LEU A 263 5.40 -15.46 3.72
CA LEU A 263 6.41 -15.32 4.79
C LEU A 263 5.78 -14.79 6.08
N ALA A 264 4.91 -13.77 5.99
CA ALA A 264 4.19 -13.23 7.14
C ALA A 264 3.30 -14.28 7.81
N GLN A 265 2.57 -15.08 7.04
CA GLN A 265 1.72 -16.18 7.54
C GLN A 265 2.52 -17.24 8.29
N VAL A 266 3.65 -17.69 7.70
CA VAL A 266 4.53 -18.68 8.36
C VAL A 266 5.09 -18.12 9.67
N ALA A 267 5.35 -16.83 9.75
CA ALA A 267 5.81 -16.14 10.96
C ALA A 267 4.66 -15.74 11.92
N ASN A 268 3.40 -16.06 11.58
CA ASN A 268 2.19 -15.67 12.32
C ASN A 268 2.08 -14.15 12.52
N LEU A 269 2.38 -13.36 11.47
CA LEU A 269 2.28 -11.90 11.46
C LEU A 269 1.07 -11.46 10.65
N ARG A 270 0.50 -10.31 11.02
CA ARG A 270 -0.58 -9.65 10.26
C ARG A 270 -0.03 -9.02 8.98
N VAL A 271 -0.87 -8.95 7.94
CA VAL A 271 -0.57 -8.24 6.68
C VAL A 271 -1.59 -7.11 6.49
N ALA A 272 -1.11 -5.89 6.30
CA ALA A 272 -1.93 -4.72 6.00
C ALA A 272 -1.20 -3.89 4.93
N PRO A 273 -1.48 -4.08 3.63
CA PRO A 273 -0.70 -3.45 2.58
C PRO A 273 -0.81 -1.92 2.65
N HIS A 274 0.32 -1.24 2.41
CA HIS A 274 0.35 0.20 2.19
C HIS A 274 -0.31 0.52 0.84
N VAL A 275 -1.21 1.52 0.83
CA VAL A 275 -1.96 1.91 -0.38
C VAL A 275 -1.92 3.43 -0.59
N TRP A 276 -0.95 3.88 -1.38
CA TRP A 276 -0.72 5.29 -1.68
C TRP A 276 -0.49 5.50 -3.17
N GLY A 277 -1.53 5.33 -3.96
CA GLY A 277 -1.46 5.40 -5.43
C GLY A 277 -2.73 5.94 -6.05
N GLY A 278 -2.89 5.69 -7.33
CA GLY A 278 -4.10 5.97 -8.10
C GLY A 278 -5.15 4.85 -7.97
N ALA A 279 -6.12 4.89 -8.85
CA ALA A 279 -7.23 3.96 -8.86
C ALA A 279 -6.84 2.52 -9.21
N VAL A 280 -5.82 2.34 -10.06
CA VAL A 280 -5.32 1.00 -10.44
C VAL A 280 -4.62 0.35 -9.25
N GLY A 281 -3.78 1.10 -8.53
CA GLY A 281 -3.14 0.63 -7.30
C GLY A 281 -4.16 0.27 -6.22
N LEU A 282 -5.20 1.09 -6.04
CA LEU A 282 -6.28 0.81 -5.09
C LEU A 282 -7.05 -0.47 -5.45
N ALA A 283 -7.45 -0.65 -6.72
CA ALA A 283 -8.09 -1.88 -7.18
C ALA A 283 -7.22 -3.10 -6.97
N THR A 284 -5.92 -3.00 -7.30
CA THR A 284 -4.94 -4.08 -7.08
C THR A 284 -4.86 -4.47 -5.60
N ALA A 285 -4.81 -3.50 -4.69
CA ALA A 285 -4.80 -3.74 -3.26
C ALA A 285 -6.09 -4.43 -2.77
N CYS A 286 -7.26 -4.05 -3.31
CA CYS A 286 -8.52 -4.73 -3.02
C CYS A 286 -8.47 -6.22 -3.41
N HIS A 287 -8.01 -6.54 -4.62
CA HIS A 287 -7.85 -7.93 -5.05
C HIS A 287 -6.85 -8.71 -4.21
N PHE A 288 -5.74 -8.08 -3.84
CA PHE A 288 -4.74 -8.70 -2.98
C PHE A 288 -5.31 -9.02 -1.59
N ILE A 289 -5.98 -8.06 -0.94
CA ILE A 289 -6.60 -8.27 0.37
C ILE A 289 -7.71 -9.32 0.30
N ALA A 290 -8.54 -9.28 -0.75
CA ALA A 290 -9.59 -10.27 -0.97
C ALA A 290 -9.07 -11.70 -1.07
N ALA A 291 -7.83 -11.88 -1.52
CA ALA A 291 -7.17 -13.18 -1.69
C ALA A 291 -6.32 -13.61 -0.49
N LEU A 292 -6.16 -12.76 0.54
CA LEU A 292 -5.43 -13.13 1.74
C LEU A 292 -6.29 -14.04 2.62
N PRO A 293 -5.75 -15.17 3.12
CA PRO A 293 -6.42 -15.95 4.13
C PRO A 293 -6.48 -15.18 5.46
N ALA A 294 -7.42 -15.56 6.33
CA ALA A 294 -7.54 -14.95 7.65
C ALA A 294 -6.23 -15.09 8.45
N SER A 295 -5.86 -14.04 9.17
CA SER A 295 -4.68 -14.01 10.03
C SER A 295 -5.04 -13.39 11.40
N PRO A 296 -4.78 -14.07 12.52
CA PRO A 296 -4.30 -15.46 12.62
C PRO A 296 -5.29 -16.47 12.02
N HIS A 297 -4.83 -17.71 11.79
CA HIS A 297 -5.66 -18.81 11.27
C HIS A 297 -6.73 -19.22 12.29
N THR A 298 -7.86 -18.55 12.24
CA THR A 298 -9.00 -18.77 13.13
C THR A 298 -10.29 -18.37 12.42
N ASP A 299 -11.40 -18.99 12.79
CA ASP A 299 -12.72 -18.62 12.30
C ASP A 299 -13.19 -17.25 12.83
N HIS A 300 -12.52 -16.76 13.88
CA HIS A 300 -12.84 -15.47 14.51
C HIS A 300 -11.58 -14.62 14.67
N PRO A 301 -11.01 -14.08 13.57
CA PRO A 301 -9.84 -13.22 13.66
C PRO A 301 -10.20 -11.96 14.49
N PRO A 302 -9.34 -11.57 15.44
CA PRO A 302 -9.63 -10.41 16.30
C PRO A 302 -9.65 -9.10 15.51
N TRP A 303 -9.00 -9.07 14.34
CA TRP A 303 -8.93 -7.91 13.48
C TRP A 303 -9.23 -8.30 12.03
N PRO A 304 -10.08 -7.57 11.32
CA PRO A 304 -10.25 -7.76 9.89
C PRO A 304 -8.97 -7.33 9.15
N GLN A 305 -8.73 -7.93 7.99
CA GLN A 305 -7.77 -7.38 7.06
C GLN A 305 -8.34 -6.09 6.46
N MET A 306 -7.60 -4.99 6.58
CA MET A 306 -8.09 -3.66 6.26
C MET A 306 -7.31 -3.05 5.11
N LEU A 307 -8.03 -2.27 4.32
CA LEU A 307 -7.48 -1.43 3.26
C LEU A 307 -7.16 -0.04 3.80
N GLU A 308 -5.98 0.45 3.52
CA GLU A 308 -5.65 1.87 3.67
C GLU A 308 -6.40 2.68 2.62
N TYR A 309 -7.24 3.62 3.06
CA TYR A 309 -7.97 4.51 2.17
C TYR A 309 -7.46 5.95 2.34
N ASP A 310 -6.63 6.40 1.37
CA ASP A 310 -6.07 7.76 1.36
C ASP A 310 -7.16 8.82 1.22
N MET A 311 -7.29 9.70 2.22
CA MET A 311 -8.26 10.81 2.26
C MET A 311 -7.69 12.12 1.67
N SER A 312 -6.49 12.11 1.13
CA SER A 312 -5.93 13.30 0.46
C SER A 312 -6.60 13.57 -0.89
N ASP A 313 -6.44 14.79 -1.40
CA ASP A 313 -6.85 15.12 -2.77
C ASP A 313 -6.00 14.36 -3.77
N ASN A 314 -6.60 13.36 -4.38
CA ASN A 314 -5.95 12.49 -5.35
C ASN A 314 -6.89 12.23 -6.53
N GLU A 315 -6.83 13.11 -7.54
CA GLU A 315 -7.66 12.95 -8.74
C GLU A 315 -7.33 11.68 -9.53
N LEU A 316 -6.09 11.17 -9.47
CA LEU A 316 -5.74 9.90 -10.10
C LEU A 316 -6.45 8.70 -9.46
N ARG A 317 -6.88 8.83 -8.19
CA ARG A 317 -7.69 7.81 -7.52
C ARG A 317 -9.18 7.97 -7.84
N THR A 318 -9.68 9.21 -7.90
CA THR A 318 -11.11 9.48 -7.95
C THR A 318 -11.66 9.69 -9.36
N LYS A 319 -10.80 10.09 -10.32
CA LYS A 319 -11.22 10.52 -11.67
C LYS A 319 -10.56 9.75 -12.82
N LEU A 320 -9.67 8.80 -12.54
CA LEU A 320 -8.96 8.07 -13.59
C LEU A 320 -9.80 6.98 -14.25
N LEU A 321 -10.83 6.48 -13.56
CA LEU A 321 -11.69 5.41 -14.04
C LEU A 321 -13.01 5.95 -14.60
N LYS A 322 -13.56 5.26 -15.60
CA LYS A 322 -14.93 5.51 -16.09
C LYS A 322 -15.97 5.39 -14.96
N THR A 323 -15.80 4.39 -14.10
CA THR A 323 -16.60 4.18 -12.89
C THR A 323 -15.69 4.13 -11.68
N PRO A 324 -15.71 5.12 -10.78
CA PRO A 324 -14.90 5.12 -9.57
C PRO A 324 -15.19 3.92 -8.67
N LEU A 325 -14.16 3.47 -7.93
CA LEU A 325 -14.34 2.44 -6.91
C LEU A 325 -15.33 2.90 -5.83
N LYS A 326 -16.26 2.04 -5.48
CA LYS A 326 -17.31 2.37 -4.51
C LYS A 326 -16.85 2.17 -3.08
N LEU A 327 -17.03 3.18 -2.27
CA LEU A 327 -16.89 3.12 -0.82
C LEU A 327 -18.32 3.14 -0.20
N GLU A 328 -18.72 2.04 0.42
CA GLU A 328 -20.04 1.88 1.03
C GLU A 328 -19.92 1.36 2.46
N ALA A 329 -20.52 2.07 3.39
CA ALA A 329 -20.54 1.68 4.81
C ALA A 329 -19.13 1.28 5.35
N GLY A 330 -18.10 2.07 5.03
CA GLY A 330 -16.71 1.84 5.49
C GLY A 330 -15.97 0.72 4.77
N HIS A 331 -16.54 0.18 3.71
CA HIS A 331 -15.92 -0.88 2.90
C HIS A 331 -15.73 -0.41 1.47
N VAL A 332 -14.57 -0.69 0.91
CA VAL A 332 -14.37 -0.59 -0.53
C VAL A 332 -14.89 -1.87 -1.16
N LEU A 333 -15.81 -1.71 -2.14
CA LEU A 333 -16.34 -2.85 -2.85
C LEU A 333 -15.32 -3.33 -3.89
N LEU A 334 -15.06 -4.64 -3.88
CA LEU A 334 -14.23 -5.26 -4.90
C LEU A 334 -14.92 -5.04 -6.26
N PRO A 335 -14.21 -4.52 -7.29
CA PRO A 335 -14.80 -4.33 -8.60
C PRO A 335 -15.31 -5.64 -9.19
N ASP A 336 -16.49 -5.58 -9.81
CA ASP A 336 -17.05 -6.71 -10.54
C ASP A 336 -16.45 -6.80 -11.96
N GLY A 337 -16.34 -8.03 -12.45
CA GLY A 337 -15.87 -8.31 -13.80
C GLY A 337 -14.45 -8.90 -13.84
N PRO A 338 -14.01 -9.34 -15.03
CA PRO A 338 -12.73 -10.00 -15.23
C PRO A 338 -11.56 -9.03 -15.07
N GLY A 339 -10.42 -9.55 -14.67
CA GLY A 339 -9.23 -8.77 -14.42
C GLY A 339 -9.31 -8.03 -13.08
N LEU A 340 -8.86 -6.78 -13.08
CA LEU A 340 -9.04 -5.85 -11.96
C LEU A 340 -10.47 -5.31 -11.88
N GLY A 341 -11.36 -5.63 -12.85
CA GLY A 341 -12.74 -5.18 -12.88
C GLY A 341 -12.90 -3.66 -13.08
N ILE A 342 -11.90 -2.98 -13.58
CA ILE A 342 -11.88 -1.53 -13.79
C ILE A 342 -11.61 -1.17 -15.26
N GLU A 343 -12.06 0.02 -15.65
CA GLU A 343 -11.80 0.61 -16.96
C GLU A 343 -11.27 2.03 -16.80
N LEU A 344 -10.16 2.34 -17.48
CA LEU A 344 -9.61 3.68 -17.54
C LEU A 344 -10.50 4.60 -18.39
N ASP A 345 -10.65 5.85 -17.97
CA ASP A 345 -11.28 6.89 -18.77
C ASP A 345 -10.24 7.51 -19.73
N PRO A 346 -10.37 7.35 -21.04
CA PRO A 346 -9.43 7.94 -22.01
C PRO A 346 -9.30 9.45 -21.90
N ALA A 347 -10.40 10.15 -21.57
CA ALA A 347 -10.36 11.59 -21.39
C ALA A 347 -9.57 11.99 -20.12
N ALA A 348 -9.69 11.24 -19.05
CA ALA A 348 -8.90 11.46 -17.86
C ALA A 348 -7.41 11.15 -18.09
N ILE A 349 -7.09 10.07 -18.82
CA ILE A 349 -5.70 9.77 -19.19
C ILE A 349 -5.07 10.92 -19.95
N GLU A 350 -5.76 11.44 -20.98
CA GLU A 350 -5.23 12.55 -21.77
C GLU A 350 -5.08 13.83 -20.93
N ARG A 351 -6.04 14.11 -20.04
CA ARG A 351 -6.00 15.26 -19.13
C ARG A 351 -4.80 15.23 -18.18
N TYR A 352 -4.44 14.05 -17.65
CA TYR A 352 -3.37 13.91 -16.65
C TYR A 352 -2.04 13.48 -17.23
N ARG A 353 -1.97 13.24 -18.54
CA ARG A 353 -0.72 12.87 -19.23
C ARG A 353 0.34 13.97 -19.10
N VAL A 354 1.54 13.58 -18.73
CA VAL A 354 2.69 14.49 -18.57
C VAL A 354 3.86 14.14 -19.50
N CYS A 355 3.85 12.95 -20.12
CA CYS A 355 4.86 12.50 -21.06
C CYS A 355 4.37 11.30 -21.89
#